data_19e83aebdb5fa2934fbf2c4dd563f3a5
#
_entry.id   19e83aebdb5fa2934fbf2c4dd563f3a5
#
_cell.length_a   1.000
_cell.length_b   1.000
_cell.length_c   1.000
_cell.angle_alpha   90.00
_cell.angle_beta   90.00
_cell.angle_gamma   90.00
#
_symmetry.space_group_name_H-M   'P 1'
#
loop_
_entity.id
_entity.type
_entity.pdbx_description
1 polymer ?
#
loop_
_entity_poly.entity_id
_entity_poly.type
_entity_poly.pdbx_seq_one_letter_code
_entity_poly.pdbx_strand_id
1 'polypeptide(L)'
;QLGDRTIRTRLIVHAEGTPPDNSAGVIARGYDQHALIFEAGLAQSHQQRAWERFTPQGPLALLPVDGLNGTRVSVVYTVPEAQVEALLQLDDAAILARIQAAIGPHAHFTDVGPRASFPLKLRLRQPAQNARELWIGNAAQTLHPVAGQGFNLGLRDALALARILRAT
;
A
#
# COMPACT_ATOMS: atom_id res chain seq x y z
N GLN A 1 -15.99 1.52 -24.48
CA GLN A 1 -17.22 2.34 -24.48
C GLN A 1 -17.16 3.29 -23.30
N LEU A 2 -17.38 4.57 -23.48
CA LEU A 2 -17.41 5.60 -22.44
C LEU A 2 -18.83 6.19 -22.42
N GLY A 3 -19.69 5.67 -21.54
CA GLY A 3 -21.13 5.97 -21.61
C GLY A 3 -21.66 5.58 -22.99
N ASP A 4 -22.36 6.51 -23.67
CA ASP A 4 -22.93 6.28 -25.00
C ASP A 4 -21.93 6.50 -26.15
N ARG A 5 -20.65 6.77 -25.85
CA ARG A 5 -19.62 7.02 -26.86
C ARG A 5 -18.78 5.80 -27.12
N THR A 6 -18.55 5.49 -28.39
CA THR A 6 -17.56 4.49 -28.84
C THR A 6 -16.31 5.19 -29.33
N ILE A 7 -15.18 4.86 -28.73
CA ILE A 7 -13.86 5.36 -29.13
C ILE A 7 -13.11 4.23 -29.83
N ARG A 8 -12.58 4.50 -31.02
CA ARG A 8 -11.68 3.59 -31.73
C ARG A 8 -10.24 3.97 -31.40
N THR A 9 -9.44 3.02 -30.94
CA THR A 9 -8.04 3.24 -30.57
C THR A 9 -7.16 2.10 -31.06
N ARG A 10 -5.87 2.37 -31.22
CA ARG A 10 -4.85 1.37 -31.60
C ARG A 10 -4.36 0.59 -30.40
N LEU A 11 -4.42 1.18 -29.21
CA LEU A 11 -3.96 0.61 -27.94
C LEU A 11 -4.90 1.00 -26.82
N ILE A 12 -5.19 0.08 -25.91
CA ILE A 12 -5.87 0.32 -24.64
C ILE A 12 -4.85 0.10 -23.52
N VAL A 13 -4.70 1.09 -22.64
CA VAL A 13 -3.86 1.02 -21.46
C VAL A 13 -4.75 1.03 -20.22
N HIS A 14 -4.70 -0.03 -19.46
CA HIS A 14 -5.43 -0.18 -18.21
C HIS A 14 -4.55 0.30 -17.05
N ALA A 15 -4.98 1.36 -16.36
CA ALA A 15 -4.28 1.97 -15.23
C ALA A 15 -5.26 2.37 -14.11
N GLU A 16 -6.41 1.72 -14.05
CA GLU A 16 -7.53 2.00 -13.16
C GLU A 16 -7.33 1.54 -11.70
N GLY A 17 -6.16 1.06 -11.36
CA GLY A 17 -5.85 0.58 -10.01
C GLY A 17 -6.07 -0.92 -9.81
N THR A 18 -6.23 -1.33 -8.56
CA THR A 18 -6.29 -2.75 -8.18
C THR A 18 -7.58 -3.41 -8.65
N PRO A 19 -7.51 -4.47 -9.46
CA PRO A 19 -8.70 -5.19 -9.93
C PRO A 19 -9.32 -6.02 -8.80
N PRO A 20 -10.63 -6.35 -8.87
CA PRO A 20 -11.25 -7.37 -8.04
C PRO A 20 -10.55 -8.73 -8.17
N ASP A 21 -10.56 -9.53 -7.10
CA ASP A 21 -9.85 -10.84 -7.06
C ASP A 21 -10.37 -11.83 -8.09
N ASN A 22 -11.65 -11.74 -8.44
CA ASN A 22 -12.33 -12.61 -9.40
C ASN A 22 -12.31 -12.06 -10.85
N SER A 23 -11.54 -11.02 -11.13
CA SER A 23 -11.42 -10.48 -12.48
C SER A 23 -10.78 -11.50 -13.43
N ALA A 24 -11.28 -11.58 -14.65
CA ALA A 24 -10.71 -12.46 -15.66
C ALA A 24 -9.22 -12.19 -15.87
N GLY A 25 -8.40 -13.24 -15.89
CA GLY A 25 -6.95 -13.16 -16.05
C GLY A 25 -6.20 -12.63 -14.83
N VAL A 26 -6.82 -12.51 -13.66
CA VAL A 26 -6.16 -12.16 -12.41
C VAL A 26 -5.90 -13.40 -11.57
N ILE A 27 -4.67 -13.58 -11.14
CA ILE A 27 -4.27 -14.54 -10.11
C ILE A 27 -4.19 -13.77 -8.80
N ALA A 28 -5.04 -14.09 -7.84
CA ALA A 28 -5.04 -13.50 -6.51
C ALA A 28 -4.64 -14.54 -5.46
N ARG A 29 -3.78 -14.13 -4.51
CA ARG A 29 -3.35 -14.95 -3.37
C ARG A 29 -3.25 -14.10 -2.12
N GLY A 30 -3.92 -14.49 -1.04
CA GLY A 30 -3.80 -13.88 0.27
C GLY A 30 -2.42 -14.15 0.89
N TYR A 31 -1.99 -13.24 1.75
CA TYR A 31 -0.82 -13.43 2.60
C TYR A 31 -1.20 -13.83 4.03
N ASP A 32 -2.50 -13.96 4.32
CA ASP A 32 -3.06 -14.16 5.67
C ASP A 32 -2.59 -13.07 6.65
N GLN A 33 -2.39 -11.88 6.11
CA GLN A 33 -1.94 -10.70 6.81
C GLN A 33 -2.77 -9.48 6.40
N HIS A 34 -2.85 -8.51 7.32
CA HIS A 34 -3.45 -7.21 7.08
C HIS A 34 -2.44 -6.09 7.38
N ALA A 35 -2.58 -4.98 6.68
CA ALA A 35 -2.00 -3.71 7.09
C ALA A 35 -2.99 -2.99 8.00
N LEU A 36 -2.63 -2.81 9.27
CA LEU A 36 -3.30 -1.90 10.18
C LEU A 36 -2.73 -0.50 9.93
N ILE A 37 -3.58 0.45 9.56
CA ILE A 37 -3.18 1.81 9.16
C ILE A 37 -3.88 2.83 10.05
N PHE A 38 -3.11 3.79 10.56
CA PHE A 38 -3.58 4.92 11.34
C PHE A 38 -2.51 6.02 11.39
N GLU A 39 -2.89 7.20 11.81
CA GLU A 39 -1.93 8.25 12.15
C GLU A 39 -1.61 8.26 13.64
N ALA A 40 -0.41 8.66 13.99
CA ALA A 40 0.01 8.85 15.37
C ALA A 40 0.79 10.15 15.53
N GLY A 41 0.60 10.81 16.68
CA GLY A 41 1.38 11.95 17.11
C GLY A 41 2.73 11.53 17.67
N LEU A 42 3.74 12.38 17.50
CA LEU A 42 5.07 12.24 18.07
C LEU A 42 5.38 13.37 19.05
N ALA A 43 6.07 13.06 20.13
CA ALA A 43 6.57 14.04 21.10
C ALA A 43 7.65 14.96 20.49
N GLN A 44 8.33 14.51 19.45
CA GLN A 44 9.38 15.25 18.73
C GLN A 44 9.18 15.14 17.23
N SER A 45 9.66 16.14 16.48
CA SER A 45 9.59 16.12 15.03
C SER A 45 10.33 14.92 14.43
N HIS A 46 9.70 14.27 13.44
CA HIS A 46 10.29 13.18 12.66
C HIS A 46 11.45 13.64 11.74
N GLN A 47 11.63 14.95 11.51
CA GLN A 47 12.69 15.52 10.68
C GLN A 47 12.79 14.88 9.28
N GLN A 48 11.64 14.61 8.65
CA GLN A 48 11.50 13.91 7.35
C GLN A 48 12.07 12.48 7.36
N ARG A 49 12.23 11.87 8.54
CA ARG A 49 12.73 10.51 8.68
C ARG A 49 11.57 9.53 8.71
N ALA A 50 11.65 8.51 7.88
CA ALA A 50 10.84 7.31 7.98
C ALA A 50 11.58 6.23 8.79
N TRP A 51 10.83 5.39 9.48
CA TRP A 51 11.36 4.20 10.17
C TRP A 51 10.62 2.97 9.67
N GLU A 52 11.35 1.91 9.46
CA GLU A 52 10.78 0.58 9.22
C GLU A 52 11.48 -0.43 10.13
N ARG A 53 10.69 -1.27 10.77
CA ARG A 53 11.18 -2.32 11.64
C ARG A 53 10.46 -3.63 11.36
N PHE A 54 11.22 -4.69 11.15
CA PHE A 54 10.68 -6.03 11.06
C PHE A 54 10.41 -6.56 12.47
N THR A 55 9.16 -6.92 12.72
CA THR A 55 8.71 -7.53 13.99
C THR A 55 8.35 -9.00 13.76
N PRO A 56 8.22 -9.83 14.81
CA PRO A 56 7.75 -11.20 14.65
C PRO A 56 6.36 -11.33 14.01
N GLN A 57 5.51 -10.31 14.11
CA GLN A 57 4.18 -10.27 13.52
C GLN A 57 4.21 -9.83 12.04
N GLY A 58 5.17 -9.00 11.69
CA GLY A 58 5.33 -8.40 10.37
C GLY A 58 6.02 -7.03 10.43
N PRO A 59 6.26 -6.38 9.29
CA PRO A 59 6.86 -5.06 9.27
C PRO A 59 5.96 -3.99 9.89
N LEU A 60 6.61 -3.06 10.62
CA LEU A 60 6.03 -1.84 11.15
C LEU A 60 6.77 -0.66 10.52
N ALA A 61 6.06 0.18 9.78
CA ALA A 61 6.59 1.40 9.18
C ALA A 61 5.95 2.65 9.81
N LEU A 62 6.77 3.65 10.05
CA LEU A 62 6.36 5.00 10.42
C LEU A 62 6.77 5.94 9.28
N LEU A 63 5.80 6.53 8.63
CA LEU A 63 6.01 7.38 7.46
C LEU A 63 5.67 8.83 7.82
N PRO A 64 6.56 9.79 7.54
CA PRO A 64 6.30 11.21 7.77
C PRO A 64 5.01 11.67 7.10
N VAL A 65 4.19 12.41 7.84
CA VAL A 65 3.04 13.15 7.29
C VAL A 65 3.40 14.63 7.28
N ASP A 66 3.19 15.28 6.14
CA ASP A 66 3.47 16.70 5.99
C ASP A 66 2.55 17.57 6.86
N GLY A 67 3.08 18.70 7.31
CA GLY A 67 2.38 19.63 8.20
C GLY A 67 2.65 19.37 9.68
N LEU A 68 1.87 20.08 10.56
CA LEU A 68 1.91 19.93 12.02
C LEU A 68 3.33 19.93 12.62
N ASN A 69 4.23 20.77 12.10
CA ASN A 69 5.64 20.89 12.54
C ASN A 69 6.42 19.55 12.48
N GLY A 70 5.98 18.59 11.67
CA GLY A 70 6.62 17.31 11.52
C GLY A 70 6.40 16.36 12.72
N THR A 71 5.32 16.54 13.47
CA THR A 71 5.00 15.71 14.65
C THR A 71 3.92 14.66 14.40
N ARG A 72 3.64 14.32 13.12
CA ARG A 72 2.71 13.25 12.76
C ARG A 72 3.35 12.22 11.84
N VAL A 73 3.00 10.97 12.06
CA VAL A 73 3.39 9.86 11.20
C VAL A 73 2.17 9.03 10.81
N SER A 74 2.18 8.53 9.59
CA SER A 74 1.31 7.42 9.21
C SER A 74 1.97 6.12 9.64
N VAL A 75 1.25 5.31 10.42
CA VAL A 75 1.68 3.99 10.88
C VAL A 75 1.11 2.95 9.94
N VAL A 76 1.97 2.10 9.40
CA VAL A 76 1.59 0.91 8.64
C VAL A 76 2.14 -0.31 9.38
N TYR A 77 1.26 -1.01 10.08
CA TYR A 77 1.63 -2.19 10.84
C TYR A 77 1.05 -3.45 10.23
N THR A 78 1.92 -4.27 9.67
CA THR A 78 1.51 -5.57 9.12
C THR A 78 1.37 -6.58 10.24
N VAL A 79 0.24 -7.24 10.31
CA VAL A 79 -0.09 -8.21 11.36
C VAL A 79 -0.80 -9.42 10.75
N PRO A 80 -0.71 -10.60 11.39
CA PRO A 80 -1.53 -11.76 11.02
C PRO A 80 -3.03 -11.43 11.05
N GLU A 81 -3.79 -11.94 10.10
CA GLU A 81 -5.24 -11.75 10.01
C GLU A 81 -5.97 -12.08 11.32
N ALA A 82 -5.58 -13.17 11.97
CA ALA A 82 -6.15 -13.60 13.25
C ALA A 82 -5.98 -12.58 14.41
N GLN A 83 -5.10 -11.60 14.30
CA GLN A 83 -4.86 -10.58 15.32
C GLN A 83 -5.61 -9.26 15.05
N VAL A 84 -6.16 -9.08 13.86
CA VAL A 84 -6.71 -7.80 13.40
C VAL A 84 -7.82 -7.29 14.32
N GLU A 85 -8.82 -8.13 14.56
CA GLU A 85 -9.99 -7.72 15.38
C GLU A 85 -9.57 -7.31 16.79
N ALA A 86 -8.72 -8.11 17.43
CA ALA A 86 -8.21 -7.80 18.76
C ALA A 86 -7.43 -6.46 18.78
N LEU A 87 -6.65 -6.16 17.73
CA LEU A 87 -5.90 -4.90 17.63
C LEU A 87 -6.79 -3.69 17.37
N LEU A 88 -7.86 -3.84 16.59
CA LEU A 88 -8.83 -2.78 16.34
C LEU A 88 -9.63 -2.42 17.60
N GLN A 89 -9.85 -3.38 18.50
CA GLN A 89 -10.59 -3.20 19.75
C GLN A 89 -9.73 -2.67 20.90
N LEU A 90 -8.41 -2.60 20.76
CA LEU A 90 -7.56 -2.00 21.80
C LEU A 90 -7.94 -0.52 22.01
N ASP A 91 -7.86 -0.06 23.24
CA ASP A 91 -7.89 1.38 23.52
C ASP A 91 -6.62 2.07 23.01
N ASP A 92 -6.62 3.38 23.02
CA ASP A 92 -5.53 4.19 22.45
C ASP A 92 -4.22 3.99 23.23
N ALA A 93 -4.29 3.84 24.56
CA ALA A 93 -3.09 3.60 25.36
C ALA A 93 -2.46 2.25 25.06
N ALA A 94 -3.26 1.20 24.90
CA ALA A 94 -2.77 -0.14 24.63
C ALA A 94 -2.16 -0.26 23.22
N ILE A 95 -2.76 0.35 22.19
CA ILE A 95 -2.16 0.33 20.84
C ILE A 95 -0.88 1.15 20.79
N LEU A 96 -0.82 2.32 21.47
CA LEU A 96 0.40 3.13 21.57
C LEU A 96 1.51 2.35 22.28
N ALA A 97 1.22 1.69 23.41
CA ALA A 97 2.21 0.85 24.10
C ALA A 97 2.74 -0.27 23.20
N ARG A 98 1.87 -0.89 22.40
CA ARG A 98 2.26 -1.96 21.48
C ARG A 98 3.19 -1.47 20.37
N ILE A 99 2.86 -0.36 19.69
CA ILE A 99 3.75 0.17 18.64
C ILE A 99 5.03 0.76 19.23
N GLN A 100 4.96 1.36 20.44
CA GLN A 100 6.14 1.85 21.15
C GLN A 100 7.11 0.71 21.49
N ALA A 101 6.60 -0.41 21.98
CA ALA A 101 7.43 -1.59 22.25
C ALA A 101 8.05 -2.16 20.96
N ALA A 102 7.31 -2.11 19.85
CA ALA A 102 7.79 -2.60 18.57
C ALA A 102 8.86 -1.69 17.96
N ILE A 103 8.68 -0.35 18.00
CA ILE A 103 9.65 0.60 17.41
C ILE A 103 10.83 0.91 18.33
N GLY A 104 10.69 0.72 19.62
CA GLY A 104 11.71 1.03 20.63
C GLY A 104 11.90 2.54 20.84
N PRO A 105 13.12 3.01 21.15
CA PRO A 105 13.38 4.41 21.53
C PRO A 105 13.45 5.37 20.33
N HIS A 106 13.21 4.89 19.12
CA HIS A 106 13.37 5.68 17.89
C HIS A 106 12.28 6.73 17.69
N ALA A 107 11.11 6.52 18.30
CA ALA A 107 10.00 7.46 18.30
C ALA A 107 9.26 7.38 19.63
N HIS A 108 8.65 8.49 20.08
CA HIS A 108 7.80 8.55 21.27
C HIS A 108 6.44 9.08 20.85
N PHE A 109 5.42 8.28 21.04
CA PHE A 109 4.06 8.60 20.61
C PHE A 109 3.29 9.38 21.68
N THR A 110 2.42 10.30 21.24
CA THR A 110 1.57 11.13 22.11
C THR A 110 0.08 10.81 21.99
N ASP A 111 -0.36 10.46 20.80
CA ASP A 111 -1.75 10.19 20.46
C ASP A 111 -1.87 9.26 19.25
N VAL A 112 -3.08 8.74 19.02
CA VAL A 112 -3.41 7.89 17.88
C VAL A 112 -4.74 8.30 17.27
N GLY A 113 -4.81 8.29 15.93
CA GLY A 113 -6.03 8.52 15.18
C GLY A 113 -6.85 7.25 14.94
N PRO A 114 -7.96 7.38 14.20
CA PRO A 114 -8.80 6.25 13.81
C PRO A 114 -7.99 5.16 13.07
N ARG A 115 -8.28 3.91 13.40
CA ARG A 115 -7.60 2.74 12.85
C ARG A 115 -8.44 2.10 11.75
N ALA A 116 -7.77 1.69 10.66
CA ALA A 116 -8.38 0.89 9.60
C ALA A 116 -7.49 -0.31 9.28
N SER A 117 -8.07 -1.40 8.80
CA SER A 117 -7.31 -2.57 8.37
C SER A 117 -7.61 -2.91 6.91
N PHE A 118 -6.58 -3.36 6.20
CA PHE A 118 -6.66 -3.72 4.80
C PHE A 118 -6.01 -5.08 4.58
N PRO A 119 -6.72 -6.07 3.99
CA PRO A 119 -6.15 -7.38 3.71
C PRO A 119 -5.04 -7.26 2.67
N LEU A 120 -3.92 -7.93 2.92
CA LEU A 120 -2.78 -7.95 2.02
C LEU A 120 -2.88 -9.13 1.07
N LYS A 121 -2.84 -8.85 -0.23
CA LYS A 121 -2.95 -9.85 -1.27
C LYS A 121 -1.95 -9.58 -2.39
N LEU A 122 -1.36 -10.66 -2.90
CA LEU A 122 -0.74 -10.65 -4.21
C LEU A 122 -1.84 -10.67 -5.27
N ARG A 123 -1.74 -9.80 -6.26
CA ARG A 123 -2.53 -9.89 -7.49
C ARG A 123 -1.60 -9.74 -8.67
N LEU A 124 -1.71 -10.65 -9.60
CA LEU A 124 -0.94 -10.61 -10.85
C LEU A 124 -1.92 -10.79 -12.00
N ARG A 125 -1.89 -9.86 -12.92
CA ARG A 125 -2.64 -10.01 -14.16
C ARG A 125 -1.82 -10.79 -15.17
N GLN A 126 -2.42 -11.78 -15.77
CA GLN A 126 -1.84 -12.47 -16.92
C GLN A 126 -1.72 -11.51 -18.10
N PRO A 127 -0.68 -11.65 -18.93
CA PRO A 127 -0.54 -10.84 -20.14
C PRO A 127 -1.79 -10.89 -21.01
N ALA A 128 -2.12 -9.79 -21.68
CA ALA A 128 -3.20 -9.75 -22.63
C ALA A 128 -3.00 -10.79 -23.73
N GLN A 129 -4.07 -11.47 -24.13
CA GLN A 129 -4.06 -12.40 -25.25
C GLN A 129 -3.99 -11.69 -26.61
N ASN A 130 -4.32 -10.39 -26.64
CA ASN A 130 -4.21 -9.56 -27.82
C ASN A 130 -3.13 -8.48 -27.63
N ALA A 131 -2.47 -8.10 -28.73
CA ALA A 131 -1.37 -7.13 -28.73
C ALA A 131 -1.83 -5.66 -28.60
N ARG A 132 -3.12 -5.40 -28.35
CA ARG A 132 -3.69 -4.06 -28.27
C ARG A 132 -4.18 -3.64 -26.91
N GLU A 133 -3.95 -4.47 -25.91
CA GLU A 133 -4.28 -4.19 -24.53
C GLU A 133 -3.10 -4.48 -23.62
N LEU A 134 -2.87 -3.60 -22.66
CA LEU A 134 -1.88 -3.82 -21.61
C LEU A 134 -2.31 -3.18 -20.29
N TRP A 135 -1.81 -3.70 -19.20
CA TRP A 135 -2.03 -3.21 -17.84
C TRP A 135 -0.72 -2.68 -17.26
N ILE A 136 -0.80 -1.59 -16.49
CA ILE A 136 0.34 -0.99 -15.79
C ILE A 136 -0.02 -0.70 -14.33
N GLY A 137 1.02 -0.59 -13.48
CA GLY A 137 0.84 -0.31 -12.06
C GLY A 137 -0.04 -1.35 -11.36
N ASN A 138 -0.92 -0.90 -10.46
CA ASN A 138 -1.79 -1.79 -9.68
C ASN A 138 -2.80 -2.56 -10.55
N ALA A 139 -3.12 -2.10 -11.75
CA ALA A 139 -3.96 -2.85 -12.69
C ALA A 139 -3.23 -4.10 -13.23
N ALA A 140 -1.90 -4.06 -13.33
CA ALA A 140 -1.06 -5.19 -13.71
C ALA A 140 -0.68 -6.07 -12.53
N GLN A 141 -0.27 -5.47 -11.41
CA GLN A 141 0.25 -6.19 -10.25
C GLN A 141 0.08 -5.42 -8.94
N THR A 142 -0.38 -6.12 -7.92
CA THR A 142 -0.41 -5.62 -6.53
C THR A 142 0.46 -6.55 -5.70
N LEU A 143 1.48 -5.98 -5.04
CA LEU A 143 2.45 -6.73 -4.25
C LEU A 143 2.28 -6.44 -2.77
N HIS A 144 2.93 -7.24 -1.94
CA HIS A 144 3.04 -6.96 -0.50
C HIS A 144 3.75 -5.61 -0.29
N PRO A 145 3.25 -4.74 0.61
CA PRO A 145 3.81 -3.39 0.81
C PRO A 145 5.17 -3.35 1.53
N VAL A 146 5.70 -4.50 1.96
CA VAL A 146 6.91 -4.61 2.79
C VAL A 146 8.12 -3.82 2.29
N ALA A 147 8.25 -3.62 0.99
CA ALA A 147 9.38 -2.87 0.44
C ALA A 147 8.97 -1.51 -0.14
N GLY A 148 7.71 -1.08 0.03
CA GLY A 148 7.19 0.18 -0.50
C GLY A 148 7.32 0.32 -2.02
N GLN A 149 7.48 -0.78 -2.78
CA GLN A 149 7.85 -0.72 -4.20
C GLN A 149 6.67 -0.59 -5.17
N GLY A 150 5.42 -0.68 -4.69
CA GLY A 150 4.25 -0.66 -5.57
C GLY A 150 4.21 0.57 -6.49
N PHE A 151 4.42 1.76 -5.94
CA PHE A 151 4.49 3.00 -6.70
C PHE A 151 5.66 3.01 -7.70
N ASN A 152 6.84 2.59 -7.26
CA ASN A 152 8.05 2.58 -8.10
C ASN A 152 7.89 1.64 -9.30
N LEU A 153 7.23 0.50 -9.12
CA LEU A 153 6.94 -0.44 -10.21
C LEU A 153 5.96 0.19 -11.21
N GLY A 154 4.87 0.81 -10.72
CA GLY A 154 3.91 1.49 -11.59
C GLY A 154 4.54 2.63 -12.40
N LEU A 155 5.41 3.42 -11.78
CA LEU A 155 6.14 4.49 -12.46
C LEU A 155 7.11 3.93 -13.53
N ARG A 156 7.80 2.83 -13.22
CA ARG A 156 8.67 2.12 -14.17
C ARG A 156 7.87 1.59 -15.37
N ASP A 157 6.70 1.01 -15.13
CA ASP A 157 5.83 0.51 -16.19
C ASP A 157 5.40 1.66 -17.13
N ALA A 158 4.95 2.79 -16.55
CA ALA A 158 4.56 3.97 -17.32
C ALA A 158 5.72 4.53 -18.16
N LEU A 159 6.92 4.60 -17.57
CA LEU A 159 8.11 5.09 -18.27
C LEU A 159 8.55 4.15 -19.40
N ALA A 160 8.50 2.83 -19.17
CA ALA A 160 8.82 1.83 -20.18
C ALA A 160 7.84 1.93 -21.36
N LEU A 161 6.54 2.02 -21.07
CA LEU A 161 5.51 2.21 -22.09
C LEU A 161 5.75 3.48 -22.91
N ALA A 162 6.00 4.60 -22.25
CA ALA A 162 6.24 5.89 -22.92
C ALA A 162 7.47 5.83 -23.86
N ARG A 163 8.54 5.14 -23.45
CA ARG A 163 9.73 4.94 -24.27
C ARG A 163 9.44 4.09 -25.52
N ILE A 164 8.70 3.00 -25.36
CA ILE A 164 8.33 2.12 -26.49
C ILE A 164 7.47 2.87 -27.49
N LEU A 165 6.43 3.59 -27.03
CA LEU A 165 5.53 4.34 -27.90
C LEU A 165 6.20 5.51 -28.64
N ARG A 166 7.31 6.03 -28.10
CA ARG A 166 8.09 7.09 -28.80
C ARG A 166 9.05 6.53 -29.83
N ALA A 167 9.40 5.26 -29.74
CA ALA A 167 10.34 4.60 -30.68
C ALA A 167 9.62 3.94 -31.87
N THR A 168 8.28 3.89 -31.85
CA THR A 168 7.39 3.37 -32.92
C THR A 168 6.72 4.50 -33.68
#